data_5d49c354e9f1296db8cd5e19bf236c8c
#
_entry.id   5d49c354e9f1296db8cd5e19bf236c8c
#
_cell.length_a   1.000
_cell.length_b   1.000
_cell.length_c   1.000
_cell.angle_alpha   90.00
_cell.angle_beta   90.00
_cell.angle_gamma   90.00
#
_symmetry.space_group_name_H-M   'P 1'
#
loop_
_entity.id
_entity.type
_entity.pdbx_description
1 polymer ?
#
loop_
_entity_poly.entity_id
_entity_poly.type
_entity_poly.pdbx_seq_one_letter_code
_entity_poly.pdbx_strand_id
1 'polypeptide(L)'
;MKVLYPLKSFTVISFLLLMVGCGEQQAERQMLKQAVAIESSDECHLCGMLISNFPGPKGEIAQKGAEEVSKFCSTRDLFAYYLQPENKRNVTQLFVHDMSKMPWDEPNDGHFVDAKTAWFVTGSSKRGAMGQTLASFSQKEHAEAFKNEFGGQVYSFDEITIEKL
;
A
#
# COMPACT_ATOMS: atom_id res chain seq x y z
N MET A 1 -18.21 55.20 -61.19
CA MET A 1 -17.41 55.15 -59.98
C MET A 1 -17.75 53.81 -59.27
N LYS A 2 -16.82 52.86 -59.32
CA LYS A 2 -16.94 51.54 -58.73
C LYS A 2 -16.35 51.64 -57.34
N VAL A 3 -17.15 51.32 -56.29
CA VAL A 3 -16.66 51.19 -54.93
C VAL A 3 -16.47 49.70 -54.63
N LEU A 4 -15.22 49.27 -54.52
CA LEU A 4 -14.84 47.93 -54.05
C LEU A 4 -14.86 47.91 -52.51
N TYR A 5 -15.65 47.08 -51.91
CA TYR A 5 -15.56 46.70 -50.47
C TYR A 5 -14.60 45.53 -50.30
N PRO A 6 -13.67 45.60 -49.38
CA PRO A 6 -12.72 44.52 -49.21
C PRO A 6 -13.33 43.39 -48.35
N LEU A 7 -13.37 42.22 -48.96
CA LEU A 7 -13.76 40.94 -48.42
C LEU A 7 -12.63 40.37 -47.49
N LYS A 8 -12.32 41.02 -46.39
CA LYS A 8 -11.23 40.59 -45.47
C LYS A 8 -11.61 40.40 -44.02
N SER A 9 -12.90 40.41 -43.65
CA SER A 9 -13.31 40.37 -42.25
C SER A 9 -13.97 39.06 -41.80
N PHE A 10 -14.07 38.05 -42.66
CA PHE A 10 -14.78 36.80 -42.32
C PHE A 10 -13.90 35.62 -41.95
N THR A 11 -12.57 35.76 -42.13
CA THR A 11 -11.64 34.63 -41.91
C THR A 11 -11.04 34.60 -40.50
N VAL A 12 -11.22 35.62 -39.68
CA VAL A 12 -10.61 35.68 -38.32
C VAL A 12 -11.52 35.08 -37.25
N ILE A 13 -12.83 35.00 -37.47
CA ILE A 13 -13.79 34.47 -36.46
C ILE A 13 -13.83 32.93 -36.43
N SER A 14 -13.41 32.27 -37.53
CA SER A 14 -13.44 30.79 -37.62
C SER A 14 -12.25 30.10 -36.91
N PHE A 15 -11.20 30.82 -36.49
CA PHE A 15 -9.99 30.25 -35.89
C PHE A 15 -10.01 30.27 -34.34
N LEU A 16 -11.01 30.91 -33.73
CA LEU A 16 -11.09 31.06 -32.28
C LEU A 16 -11.90 29.95 -31.56
N LEU A 17 -12.46 28.99 -32.29
CA LEU A 17 -13.35 27.95 -31.77
C LEU A 17 -12.70 26.57 -31.60
N LEU A 18 -11.37 26.45 -31.79
CA LEU A 18 -10.67 25.16 -31.70
C LEU A 18 -9.77 24.98 -30.46
N MET A 19 -9.86 25.87 -29.47
CA MET A 19 -9.04 25.78 -28.24
C MET A 19 -9.84 25.37 -26.99
N VAL A 20 -10.93 24.61 -27.14
CA VAL A 20 -11.65 24.03 -25.99
C VAL A 20 -11.63 22.53 -26.16
N GLY A 21 -10.60 21.87 -25.66
CA GLY A 21 -10.58 20.43 -25.75
C GLY A 21 -9.29 19.75 -25.32
N CYS A 22 -8.61 20.20 -24.27
CA CYS A 22 -7.54 19.43 -23.63
C CYS A 22 -7.38 19.84 -22.16
N GLY A 23 -8.40 19.66 -21.36
CA GLY A 23 -8.38 20.08 -19.96
C GLY A 23 -8.94 19.09 -18.95
N GLU A 24 -9.29 17.87 -19.35
CA GLU A 24 -10.03 17.01 -18.42
C GLU A 24 -9.52 15.56 -18.26
N GLN A 25 -8.31 15.27 -18.68
CA GLN A 25 -7.71 13.95 -18.44
C GLN A 25 -6.50 13.98 -17.50
N GLN A 26 -6.35 15.02 -16.69
CA GLN A 26 -5.33 15.09 -15.62
C GLN A 26 -5.88 14.86 -14.22
N ALA A 27 -7.15 14.63 -14.07
CA ALA A 27 -7.74 14.24 -12.80
C ALA A 27 -7.66 12.73 -12.64
N GLU A 28 -6.79 12.29 -11.76
CA GLU A 28 -6.55 10.92 -11.26
C GLU A 28 -5.32 10.18 -11.79
N ARG A 29 -4.20 10.81 -11.91
CA ARG A 29 -3.01 10.11 -11.43
C ARG A 29 -3.13 10.09 -9.90
N GLN A 30 -3.78 9.08 -9.35
CA GLN A 30 -3.59 8.73 -7.95
C GLN A 30 -2.09 8.63 -7.75
N MET A 31 -1.49 9.62 -7.07
CA MET A 31 -0.08 9.53 -6.69
C MET A 31 0.04 8.27 -5.87
N LEU A 32 0.76 7.29 -6.40
CA LEU A 32 1.07 6.06 -5.68
C LEU A 32 1.78 6.51 -4.40
N LYS A 33 1.17 6.25 -3.25
CA LYS A 33 1.79 6.53 -1.97
C LYS A 33 2.96 5.58 -1.79
N GLN A 34 3.97 6.03 -1.09
CA GLN A 34 5.06 5.20 -0.63
C GLN A 34 4.84 4.88 0.85
N ALA A 35 5.43 3.78 1.30
CA ALA A 35 5.51 3.51 2.73
C ALA A 35 6.26 4.65 3.43
N VAL A 36 5.86 4.97 4.65
CA VAL A 36 6.45 6.04 5.46
C VAL A 36 7.11 5.44 6.71
N ALA A 37 8.01 6.21 7.33
CA ALA A 37 8.62 5.77 8.58
C ALA A 37 7.57 5.62 9.70
N ILE A 38 7.77 4.61 10.55
CA ILE A 38 6.97 4.42 11.76
C ILE A 38 7.66 5.16 12.90
N GLU A 39 7.03 6.23 13.35
CA GLU A 39 7.53 7.04 14.47
C GLU A 39 7.25 6.35 15.81
N SER A 40 8.02 6.69 16.84
CA SER A 40 7.85 6.10 18.18
C SER A 40 6.48 6.37 18.82
N SER A 41 5.81 7.43 18.37
CA SER A 41 4.47 7.82 18.82
C SER A 41 3.33 7.23 18.00
N ASP A 42 3.64 6.49 16.92
CA ASP A 42 2.60 5.94 16.05
C ASP A 42 1.84 4.81 16.72
N GLU A 43 0.52 4.93 16.64
CA GLU A 43 -0.42 3.94 17.15
C GLU A 43 -0.96 3.06 16.03
N CYS A 44 -1.19 1.80 16.35
CA CYS A 44 -1.80 0.85 15.43
C CYS A 44 -3.25 1.23 15.14
N HIS A 45 -3.57 1.38 13.88
CA HIS A 45 -4.91 1.77 13.41
C HIS A 45 -6.03 0.83 13.88
N LEU A 46 -5.72 -0.46 14.10
CA LEU A 46 -6.70 -1.46 14.51
C LEU A 46 -6.83 -1.58 16.04
N CYS A 47 -5.71 -1.59 16.76
CA CYS A 47 -5.70 -1.92 18.20
C CYS A 47 -5.25 -0.79 19.14
N GLY A 48 -4.77 0.35 18.60
CA GLY A 48 -4.35 1.53 19.38
C GLY A 48 -3.04 1.38 20.16
N MET A 49 -2.30 0.27 19.99
CA MET A 49 -1.01 0.08 20.67
C MET A 49 0.11 0.82 19.94
N LEU A 50 1.12 1.32 20.68
CA LEU A 50 2.33 1.89 20.10
C LEU A 50 3.07 0.83 19.28
N ILE A 51 3.26 1.10 17.99
CA ILE A 51 3.75 0.12 17.01
C ILE A 51 5.20 -0.27 17.30
N SER A 52 6.03 0.71 17.66
CA SER A 52 7.47 0.53 17.92
C SER A 52 7.81 -0.41 19.07
N ASN A 53 6.86 -0.68 19.98
CA ASN A 53 7.08 -1.51 21.16
C ASN A 53 7.09 -3.01 20.88
N PHE A 54 6.79 -3.45 19.66
CA PHE A 54 6.57 -4.86 19.36
C PHE A 54 7.51 -5.40 18.29
N PRO A 55 7.90 -6.68 18.38
CA PRO A 55 8.71 -7.33 17.36
C PRO A 55 7.89 -7.70 16.13
N GLY A 56 8.57 -8.19 15.11
CA GLY A 56 7.99 -8.73 13.88
C GLY A 56 7.54 -7.67 12.88
N PRO A 57 7.11 -8.11 11.70
CA PRO A 57 6.80 -7.21 10.59
C PRO A 57 5.60 -6.32 10.88
N LYS A 58 5.74 -5.06 10.48
CA LYS A 58 4.69 -4.04 10.47
C LYS A 58 4.08 -3.94 9.09
N GLY A 59 2.98 -3.21 9.00
CA GLY A 59 2.39 -2.93 7.71
C GLY A 59 1.69 -1.60 7.65
N GLU A 60 1.46 -1.13 6.42
CA GLU A 60 0.79 0.12 6.13
C GLU A 60 -0.24 -0.04 5.02
N ILE A 61 -1.31 0.70 5.09
CA ILE A 61 -2.38 0.72 4.10
C ILE A 61 -2.62 2.15 3.63
N ALA A 62 -2.51 2.37 2.32
CA ALA A 62 -3.00 3.58 1.68
C ALA A 62 -4.44 3.37 1.19
N GLN A 63 -5.30 4.36 1.42
CA GLN A 63 -6.72 4.32 1.07
C GLN A 63 -7.12 5.47 0.17
N LYS A 64 -8.19 5.29 -0.59
CA LYS A 64 -8.77 6.34 -1.43
C LYS A 64 -9.21 7.51 -0.57
N GLY A 65 -8.81 8.73 -0.97
CA GLY A 65 -9.20 9.96 -0.29
C GLY A 65 -8.56 10.20 1.07
N ALA A 66 -7.72 9.30 1.58
CA ALA A 66 -6.94 9.53 2.79
C ALA A 66 -5.61 10.23 2.44
N GLU A 67 -5.23 11.24 3.20
CA GLU A 67 -3.94 11.94 3.03
C GLU A 67 -2.78 11.12 3.59
N GLU A 68 -3.00 10.40 4.68
CA GLU A 68 -2.01 9.58 5.36
C GLU A 68 -2.26 8.09 5.16
N VAL A 69 -1.24 7.28 5.42
CA VAL A 69 -1.36 5.83 5.47
C VAL A 69 -1.82 5.39 6.86
N SER A 70 -2.64 4.34 6.91
CA SER A 70 -2.96 3.66 8.17
C SER A 70 -1.84 2.69 8.51
N LYS A 71 -1.29 2.77 9.73
CA LYS A 71 -0.17 1.96 10.21
C LYS A 71 -0.66 0.85 11.14
N PHE A 72 -0.01 -0.32 11.08
CA PHE A 72 -0.40 -1.52 11.84
C PHE A 72 0.79 -2.12 12.56
N CYS A 73 0.60 -2.49 13.81
CA CYS A 73 1.64 -3.08 14.66
C CYS A 73 2.05 -4.50 14.25
N SER A 74 1.28 -5.13 13.37
CA SER A 74 1.61 -6.44 12.79
C SER A 74 0.99 -6.63 11.40
N THR A 75 1.57 -7.52 10.61
CA THR A 75 0.97 -7.98 9.35
C THR A 75 -0.36 -8.70 9.56
N ARG A 76 -0.55 -9.35 10.72
CA ARG A 76 -1.83 -9.96 11.08
C ARG A 76 -2.93 -8.90 11.20
N ASP A 77 -2.66 -7.80 11.90
CA ASP A 77 -3.64 -6.72 12.06
C ASP A 77 -3.92 -6.00 10.75
N LEU A 78 -2.89 -5.82 9.91
CA LEU A 78 -3.07 -5.32 8.56
C LEU A 78 -4.04 -6.20 7.76
N PHE A 79 -3.84 -7.52 7.74
CA PHE A 79 -4.73 -8.43 7.02
C PHE A 79 -6.11 -8.53 7.65
N ALA A 80 -6.22 -8.52 8.99
CA ALA A 80 -7.49 -8.51 9.69
C ALA A 80 -8.35 -7.29 9.30
N TYR A 81 -7.71 -6.14 9.10
CA TYR A 81 -8.36 -4.94 8.60
C TYR A 81 -8.66 -5.04 7.09
N TYR A 82 -7.66 -5.41 6.28
CA TYR A 82 -7.78 -5.44 4.81
C TYR A 82 -8.84 -6.41 4.31
N LEU A 83 -8.94 -7.60 4.93
CA LEU A 83 -9.84 -8.65 4.47
C LEU A 83 -11.33 -8.36 4.73
N GLN A 84 -11.66 -7.30 5.49
CA GLN A 84 -13.04 -6.85 5.62
C GLN A 84 -13.53 -6.28 4.28
N PRO A 85 -14.70 -6.71 3.77
CA PRO A 85 -15.18 -6.31 2.44
C PRO A 85 -15.30 -4.79 2.24
N GLU A 86 -15.66 -4.06 3.29
CA GLU A 86 -15.79 -2.60 3.29
C GLU A 86 -14.43 -1.90 3.15
N ASN A 87 -13.37 -2.44 3.79
CA ASN A 87 -12.04 -1.87 3.74
C ASN A 87 -11.35 -2.21 2.41
N LYS A 88 -11.46 -3.46 1.97
CA LYS A 88 -10.82 -3.96 0.75
C LYS A 88 -11.11 -3.10 -0.48
N ARG A 89 -12.32 -2.56 -0.61
CA ARG A 89 -12.74 -1.70 -1.75
C ARG A 89 -12.07 -0.34 -1.76
N ASN A 90 -11.63 0.15 -0.59
CA ASN A 90 -11.05 1.47 -0.42
C ASN A 90 -9.52 1.46 -0.44
N VAL A 91 -8.90 0.29 -0.27
CA VAL A 91 -7.45 0.16 -0.25
C VAL A 91 -6.88 0.33 -1.66
N THR A 92 -5.86 1.17 -1.77
CA THR A 92 -5.12 1.42 -3.02
C THR A 92 -3.78 0.70 -3.02
N GLN A 93 -3.08 0.72 -1.88
CA GLN A 93 -1.76 0.09 -1.71
C GLN A 93 -1.63 -0.52 -0.32
N LEU A 94 -0.83 -1.57 -0.22
CA LEU A 94 -0.46 -2.21 1.03
C LEU A 94 1.05 -2.42 1.06
N PHE A 95 1.66 -2.09 2.18
CA PHE A 95 3.10 -2.29 2.40
C PHE A 95 3.32 -3.14 3.63
N VAL A 96 4.33 -4.00 3.58
CA VAL A 96 4.77 -4.83 4.71
C VAL A 96 6.29 -4.82 4.79
N HIS A 97 6.84 -5.01 5.98
CA HIS A 97 8.29 -5.17 6.14
C HIS A 97 8.80 -6.44 5.43
N ASP A 98 9.93 -6.35 4.76
CA ASP A 98 10.67 -7.53 4.27
C ASP A 98 11.60 -8.06 5.37
N MET A 99 11.17 -9.11 6.05
CA MET A 99 11.91 -9.70 7.18
C MET A 99 13.19 -10.42 6.79
N SER A 100 13.49 -10.53 5.49
CA SER A 100 14.80 -11.01 5.03
C SER A 100 15.93 -9.97 5.19
N LYS A 101 15.56 -8.72 5.46
CA LYS A 101 16.47 -7.56 5.49
C LYS A 101 16.70 -6.99 6.90
N MET A 102 16.04 -7.52 7.90
CA MET A 102 16.06 -6.94 9.24
C MET A 102 15.87 -8.00 10.32
N PRO A 103 16.37 -7.76 11.56
CA PRO A 103 16.12 -8.65 12.69
C PRO A 103 14.64 -8.64 13.09
N TRP A 104 14.17 -9.78 13.60
CA TRP A 104 12.77 -9.94 14.03
C TRP A 104 12.39 -8.99 15.17
N ASP A 105 13.29 -8.82 16.13
CA ASP A 105 13.01 -8.12 17.37
C ASP A 105 13.10 -6.59 17.23
N GLU A 106 13.82 -6.10 16.22
CA GLU A 106 14.01 -4.69 15.96
C GLU A 106 13.81 -4.39 14.45
N PRO A 107 12.60 -4.53 13.93
CA PRO A 107 12.32 -4.22 12.54
C PRO A 107 12.50 -2.72 12.29
N ASN A 108 13.09 -2.37 11.16
CA ASN A 108 13.29 -0.98 10.73
C ASN A 108 12.56 -0.67 9.43
N ASP A 109 12.27 0.59 9.19
CA ASP A 109 11.41 1.03 8.10
C ASP A 109 12.13 1.16 6.74
N GLY A 110 13.39 0.79 6.66
CA GLY A 110 14.16 0.88 5.42
C GLY A 110 13.75 -0.13 4.34
N HIS A 111 12.91 -1.10 4.66
CA HIS A 111 12.62 -2.23 3.79
C HIS A 111 11.15 -2.62 3.76
N PHE A 112 10.30 -1.66 3.43
CA PHE A 112 8.92 -1.95 3.04
C PHE A 112 8.84 -2.47 1.61
N VAL A 113 7.96 -3.44 1.38
CA VAL A 113 7.64 -4.01 0.06
C VAL A 113 6.15 -4.00 -0.18
N ASP A 114 5.71 -4.02 -1.43
CA ASP A 114 4.30 -4.18 -1.77
C ASP A 114 3.82 -5.55 -1.30
N ALA A 115 2.84 -5.55 -0.40
CA ALA A 115 2.28 -6.77 0.16
C ALA A 115 1.70 -7.70 -0.90
N LYS A 116 1.18 -7.17 -2.02
CA LYS A 116 0.60 -7.97 -3.10
C LYS A 116 1.62 -8.84 -3.84
N THR A 117 2.90 -8.47 -3.77
CA THR A 117 4.00 -9.22 -4.37
C THR A 117 4.81 -10.03 -3.35
N ALA A 118 4.50 -9.86 -2.06
CA ALA A 118 5.21 -10.52 -0.97
C ALA A 118 4.73 -11.95 -0.73
N TRP A 119 5.58 -12.72 -0.05
CA TRP A 119 5.30 -14.05 0.47
C TRP A 119 5.15 -14.01 1.98
N PHE A 120 4.25 -14.82 2.51
CA PHE A 120 3.88 -14.81 3.93
C PHE A 120 4.04 -16.19 4.55
N VAL A 121 4.48 -16.23 5.81
CA VAL A 121 4.51 -17.45 6.60
C VAL A 121 3.57 -17.29 7.79
N THR A 122 2.56 -18.14 7.87
CA THR A 122 1.61 -18.20 9.00
C THR A 122 1.90 -19.40 9.90
N GLY A 123 1.54 -19.34 11.17
CA GLY A 123 1.67 -20.47 12.10
C GLY A 123 3.10 -20.81 12.52
N SER A 124 4.05 -19.88 12.34
CA SER A 124 5.42 -20.03 12.84
C SER A 124 5.48 -19.89 14.37
N SER A 125 6.62 -20.26 14.96
CA SER A 125 6.89 -20.06 16.40
C SER A 125 7.16 -18.60 16.77
N LYS A 126 7.43 -17.74 15.80
CA LYS A 126 7.69 -16.30 16.02
C LYS A 126 6.41 -15.54 16.34
N ARG A 127 6.52 -14.54 17.21
CA ARG A 127 5.39 -13.75 17.71
C ARG A 127 5.54 -12.29 17.34
N GLY A 128 4.41 -11.62 17.12
CA GLY A 128 4.30 -10.17 16.95
C GLY A 128 3.49 -9.53 18.08
N ALA A 129 2.95 -8.33 17.85
CA ALA A 129 2.25 -7.53 18.86
C ALA A 129 1.08 -8.26 19.55
N MET A 130 0.25 -8.97 18.79
CA MET A 130 -0.93 -9.66 19.29
C MET A 130 -0.75 -11.20 19.33
N GLY A 131 0.47 -11.68 19.50
CA GLY A 131 0.78 -13.10 19.53
C GLY A 131 1.19 -13.62 18.14
N GLN A 132 0.43 -14.53 17.54
CA GLN A 132 0.77 -15.02 16.20
C GLN A 132 0.67 -13.89 15.17
N THR A 133 1.62 -13.88 14.23
CA THR A 133 1.63 -12.92 13.13
C THR A 133 2.12 -13.61 11.86
N LEU A 134 2.00 -12.94 10.72
CA LEU A 134 2.53 -13.43 9.46
C LEU A 134 3.93 -12.82 9.26
N ALA A 135 4.95 -13.67 9.10
CA ALA A 135 6.23 -13.19 8.60
C ALA A 135 6.09 -12.87 7.11
N SER A 136 6.67 -11.76 6.66
CA SER A 136 6.56 -11.27 5.28
C SER A 136 7.92 -11.13 4.62
N PHE A 137 8.02 -11.51 3.34
CA PHE A 137 9.27 -11.60 2.57
C PHE A 137 9.04 -11.15 1.14
N SER A 138 10.01 -10.45 0.56
CA SER A 138 9.98 -10.10 -0.86
C SER A 138 10.21 -11.28 -1.80
N GLN A 139 10.86 -12.36 -1.32
CA GLN A 139 11.21 -13.54 -2.11
C GLN A 139 10.71 -14.81 -1.44
N LYS A 140 10.22 -15.75 -2.26
CA LYS A 140 9.69 -17.04 -1.78
C LYS A 140 10.75 -17.87 -1.06
N GLU A 141 11.96 -17.83 -1.55
CA GLU A 141 13.10 -18.55 -0.99
C GLU A 141 13.38 -18.17 0.46
N HIS A 142 13.24 -16.89 0.80
CA HIS A 142 13.38 -16.40 2.19
C HIS A 142 12.21 -16.86 3.08
N ALA A 143 10.99 -16.88 2.54
CA ALA A 143 9.83 -17.41 3.24
C ALA A 143 9.97 -18.92 3.52
N GLU A 144 10.46 -19.69 2.56
CA GLU A 144 10.73 -21.13 2.74
C GLU A 144 11.87 -21.38 3.75
N ALA A 145 12.95 -20.59 3.71
CA ALA A 145 14.02 -20.68 4.69
C ALA A 145 13.50 -20.38 6.11
N PHE A 146 12.70 -19.32 6.28
CA PHE A 146 12.08 -18.98 7.56
C PHE A 146 11.14 -20.08 8.08
N LYS A 147 10.31 -20.64 7.20
CA LYS A 147 9.45 -21.78 7.52
C LYS A 147 10.24 -22.99 8.00
N ASN A 148 11.37 -23.29 7.35
CA ASN A 148 12.22 -24.44 7.74
C ASN A 148 12.83 -24.26 9.13
N GLU A 149 13.10 -23.03 9.55
CA GLU A 149 13.69 -22.71 10.86
C GLU A 149 12.61 -22.57 11.97
N PHE A 150 11.50 -21.88 11.67
CA PHE A 150 10.51 -21.47 12.67
C PHE A 150 9.15 -22.17 12.53
N GLY A 151 9.00 -23.05 11.54
CA GLY A 151 7.74 -23.73 11.26
C GLY A 151 6.75 -22.84 10.49
N GLY A 152 5.54 -23.37 10.33
CA GLY A 152 4.45 -22.67 9.66
C GLY A 152 4.27 -23.12 8.21
N GLN A 153 3.49 -22.32 7.45
CA GLN A 153 3.16 -22.56 6.04
C GLN A 153 3.37 -21.28 5.22
N VAL A 154 3.90 -21.43 4.00
CA VAL A 154 4.14 -20.32 3.06
C VAL A 154 2.92 -20.10 2.19
N TYR A 155 2.54 -18.84 2.02
CA TYR A 155 1.42 -18.39 1.19
C TYR A 155 1.80 -17.16 0.36
N SER A 156 1.21 -17.04 -0.81
CA SER A 156 1.15 -15.77 -1.55
C SER A 156 0.08 -14.86 -0.94
N PHE A 157 0.07 -13.60 -1.34
CA PHE A 157 -0.90 -12.61 -0.86
C PHE A 157 -2.37 -13.06 -1.07
N ASP A 158 -2.68 -13.58 -2.25
CA ASP A 158 -4.06 -13.97 -2.61
C ASP A 158 -4.56 -15.20 -1.85
N GLU A 159 -3.66 -15.98 -1.28
CA GLU A 159 -4.01 -17.16 -0.47
C GLU A 159 -4.30 -16.83 1.00
N ILE A 160 -4.04 -15.59 1.45
CA ILE A 160 -4.31 -15.19 2.83
C ILE A 160 -5.81 -14.94 3.01
N THR A 161 -6.39 -15.69 3.93
CA THR A 161 -7.80 -15.57 4.33
C THR A 161 -7.91 -15.34 5.85
N ILE A 162 -9.10 -14.98 6.34
CA ILE A 162 -9.34 -14.76 7.78
C ILE A 162 -8.97 -15.99 8.60
N GLU A 163 -9.22 -17.21 8.09
CA GLU A 163 -8.96 -18.45 8.80
C GLU A 163 -7.45 -18.77 8.94
N LYS A 164 -6.59 -18.06 8.19
CA LYS A 164 -5.14 -18.21 8.26
C LYS A 164 -4.44 -17.19 9.16
N LEU A 165 -5.20 -16.24 9.75
CA LEU A 165 -4.69 -15.22 10.68
C LEU A 165 -4.57 -15.79 12.13
#